data_39272693b21f2de12de8cbd36ee99d01
#
_entry.id   39272693b21f2de12de8cbd36ee99d01
#
_cell.length_a   1.000
_cell.length_b   1.000
_cell.length_c   1.000
_cell.angle_alpha   90.00
_cell.angle_beta   90.00
_cell.angle_gamma   90.00
#
_symmetry.space_group_name_H-M   'P 1'
#
loop_
_entity.id
_entity.type
_entity.pdbx_description
1 polymer ?
#
loop_
_entity_poly.entity_id
_entity_poly.type
_entity_poly.pdbx_seq_one_letter_code
_entity_poly.pdbx_strand_id
1 'polypeptide(L)'
;MEIKLNGLSKEITKKRIKVIPSIELDLKRLINRMGMKDANFKIELTNSENFLNNGKDFIAFYFKANKGSDYKLLKKIASGGEMSRIMLSVKNIISRYKKLPTIIFDEIDSGVSGKISDSIAKIMFELSASTQVFTITHLPQVASKGNFHFKVYKSSNKLQTNTYIKKLNKKERVEEIALMLSGNKITQTAKAHAKQLLN
;
A
#
# COMPACT_ATOMS: atom_id res chain seq x y z
N MET A 1 -3.69 31.55 29.99
CA MET A 1 -3.40 30.89 28.69
C MET A 1 -3.18 29.39 28.87
N GLU A 2 -2.37 28.94 29.80
CA GLU A 2 -2.00 27.54 30.04
C GLU A 2 -3.19 26.64 30.41
N ILE A 3 -4.12 27.09 31.25
CA ILE A 3 -5.35 26.35 31.59
C ILE A 3 -6.17 26.01 30.34
N LYS A 4 -6.31 26.94 29.40
CA LYS A 4 -7.01 26.72 28.14
C LYS A 4 -6.30 25.70 27.25
N LEU A 5 -4.97 25.77 27.14
CA LEU A 5 -4.16 24.81 26.39
C LEU A 5 -4.24 23.41 26.99
N ASN A 6 -4.18 23.27 28.30
CA ASN A 6 -4.36 22.00 28.98
C ASN A 6 -5.76 21.42 28.75
N GLY A 7 -6.81 22.26 28.76
CA GLY A 7 -8.17 21.82 28.43
C GLY A 7 -8.27 21.28 27.01
N LEU A 8 -7.77 22.01 26.00
CA LEU A 8 -7.77 21.59 24.59
C LEU A 8 -6.95 20.31 24.38
N SER A 9 -5.80 20.19 25.03
CA SER A 9 -4.97 18.99 24.96
C SER A 9 -5.72 17.76 25.48
N LYS A 10 -6.40 17.86 26.64
CA LYS A 10 -7.22 16.77 27.18
C LYS A 10 -8.36 16.36 26.24
N GLU A 11 -9.01 17.31 25.57
CA GLU A 11 -10.03 17.00 24.56
C GLU A 11 -9.45 16.26 23.37
N ILE A 12 -8.28 16.67 22.88
CA ILE A 12 -7.56 15.97 21.79
C ILE A 12 -7.25 14.52 22.21
N THR A 13 -6.69 14.33 23.40
CA THR A 13 -6.39 13.01 23.93
C THR A 13 -7.63 12.12 23.99
N LYS A 14 -8.76 12.64 24.52
CA LYS A 14 -10.04 11.89 24.56
C LYS A 14 -10.50 11.48 23.16
N LYS A 15 -10.44 12.38 22.17
CA LYS A 15 -10.80 12.07 20.78
C LYS A 15 -9.86 10.99 20.18
N ARG A 16 -8.54 11.06 20.44
CA ARG A 16 -7.58 10.06 20.00
C ARG A 16 -7.89 8.68 20.58
N ILE A 17 -8.09 8.59 21.90
CA ILE A 17 -8.42 7.33 22.58
C ILE A 17 -9.70 6.71 21.97
N LYS A 18 -10.71 7.52 21.67
CA LYS A 18 -11.97 7.04 21.10
C LYS A 18 -11.80 6.43 19.69
N VAL A 19 -10.88 6.93 18.86
CA VAL A 19 -10.74 6.48 17.47
C VAL A 19 -9.69 5.38 17.29
N ILE A 20 -8.76 5.20 18.23
CA ILE A 20 -7.70 4.20 18.16
C ILE A 20 -8.23 2.79 17.87
N PRO A 21 -9.26 2.25 18.58
CA PRO A 21 -9.73 0.89 18.33
C PRO A 21 -10.24 0.67 16.90
N SER A 22 -10.88 1.69 16.31
CA SER A 22 -11.36 1.59 14.93
C SER A 22 -10.22 1.60 13.92
N ILE A 23 -9.18 2.40 14.15
CA ILE A 23 -7.98 2.44 13.30
C ILE A 23 -7.24 1.10 13.36
N GLU A 24 -7.04 0.54 14.56
CA GLU A 24 -6.39 -0.77 14.74
C GLU A 24 -7.17 -1.88 14.02
N LEU A 25 -8.50 -1.86 14.12
CA LEU A 25 -9.37 -2.83 13.46
C LEU A 25 -9.30 -2.70 11.92
N ASP A 26 -9.32 -1.47 11.39
CA ASP A 26 -9.23 -1.22 9.95
C ASP A 26 -7.86 -1.63 9.40
N LEU A 27 -6.77 -1.31 10.10
CA LEU A 27 -5.42 -1.76 9.75
C LEU A 27 -5.35 -3.29 9.73
N LYS A 28 -5.88 -3.95 10.76
CA LYS A 28 -5.94 -5.41 10.85
C LYS A 28 -6.72 -6.02 9.69
N ARG A 29 -7.90 -5.48 9.34
CA ARG A 29 -8.71 -5.97 8.22
C ARG A 29 -7.97 -5.87 6.90
N LEU A 30 -7.32 -4.73 6.62
CA LEU A 30 -6.57 -4.50 5.39
C LEU A 30 -5.36 -5.45 5.29
N ILE A 31 -4.57 -5.56 6.34
CA ILE A 31 -3.36 -6.39 6.34
C ILE A 31 -3.70 -7.88 6.22
N ASN A 32 -4.81 -8.31 6.82
CA ASN A 32 -5.29 -9.70 6.71
C ASN A 32 -5.70 -10.05 5.26
N ARG A 33 -6.33 -9.12 4.53
CA ARG A 33 -6.62 -9.28 3.10
C ARG A 33 -5.35 -9.47 2.26
N MET A 34 -4.23 -8.96 2.72
CA MET A 34 -2.91 -9.07 2.08
C MET A 34 -2.06 -10.23 2.61
N GLY A 35 -2.70 -11.25 3.18
CA GLY A 35 -2.08 -12.53 3.53
C GLY A 35 -1.45 -12.60 4.93
N MET A 36 -1.52 -11.54 5.73
CA MET A 36 -0.96 -11.51 7.09
C MET A 36 -2.07 -11.73 8.13
N LYS A 37 -2.64 -12.93 8.16
CA LYS A 37 -3.85 -13.29 8.92
C LYS A 37 -3.73 -13.11 10.44
N ASP A 38 -2.54 -13.33 10.98
CA ASP A 38 -2.27 -13.25 12.41
C ASP A 38 -1.70 -11.89 12.85
N ALA A 39 -1.51 -10.99 11.89
CA ALA A 39 -0.96 -9.67 12.15
C ALA A 39 -1.92 -8.81 12.98
N ASN A 40 -1.34 -8.06 13.91
CA ASN A 40 -2.08 -7.11 14.74
C ASN A 40 -1.31 -5.80 14.90
N PHE A 41 -2.08 -4.75 15.14
CA PHE A 41 -1.56 -3.42 15.45
C PHE A 41 -1.95 -3.04 16.87
N LYS A 42 -1.12 -2.21 17.50
CA LYS A 42 -1.39 -1.58 18.78
C LYS A 42 -0.92 -0.13 18.70
N ILE A 43 -1.78 0.80 19.07
CA ILE A 43 -1.46 2.23 19.10
C ILE A 43 -1.47 2.68 20.55
N GLU A 44 -0.33 3.15 21.03
CA GLU A 44 -0.17 3.64 22.38
C GLU A 44 -0.06 5.16 22.40
N LEU A 45 -0.73 5.77 23.37
CA LEU A 45 -0.60 7.17 23.72
C LEU A 45 0.12 7.29 25.05
N THR A 46 1.22 8.04 25.06
CA THR A 46 1.95 8.38 26.30
C THR A 46 1.89 9.89 26.48
N ASN A 47 1.47 10.34 27.66
CA ASN A 47 1.38 11.77 27.95
C ASN A 47 2.78 12.39 28.03
N SER A 48 2.94 13.57 27.45
CA SER A 48 4.14 14.40 27.55
C SER A 48 3.94 15.46 28.64
N GLU A 49 4.98 15.75 29.41
CA GLU A 49 4.98 16.88 30.35
C GLU A 49 4.88 18.21 29.59
N ASN A 50 5.53 18.31 28.43
CA ASN A 50 5.58 19.51 27.61
C ASN A 50 4.53 19.48 26.49
N PHE A 51 4.10 20.67 26.05
CA PHE A 51 3.27 20.81 24.87
C PHE A 51 4.07 20.51 23.59
N LEU A 52 3.50 19.65 22.77
CA LEU A 52 3.93 19.36 21.41
C LEU A 52 3.09 20.20 20.44
N ASN A 53 3.50 20.26 19.15
CA ASN A 53 2.76 20.98 18.11
C ASN A 53 1.30 20.53 17.92
N ASN A 54 0.95 19.36 18.42
CA ASN A 54 -0.35 18.70 18.23
C ASN A 54 -1.01 18.22 19.53
N GLY A 55 -0.64 18.78 20.67
CA GLY A 55 -1.16 18.45 22.00
C GLY A 55 -0.09 17.96 22.95
N LYS A 56 -0.43 17.03 23.86
CA LYS A 56 0.48 16.49 24.87
C LYS A 56 0.69 14.97 24.76
N ASP A 57 0.35 14.37 23.62
CA ASP A 57 0.46 12.92 23.46
C ASP A 57 1.60 12.55 22.52
N PHE A 58 2.50 11.68 22.95
CA PHE A 58 3.32 10.87 22.06
C PHE A 58 2.51 9.69 21.57
N ILE A 59 2.56 9.43 20.24
CA ILE A 59 1.84 8.33 19.62
C ILE A 59 2.87 7.31 19.11
N ALA A 60 2.77 6.08 19.59
CA ALA A 60 3.60 4.98 19.14
C ALA A 60 2.75 3.91 18.46
N PHE A 61 3.18 3.49 17.27
CA PHE A 61 2.57 2.40 16.51
C PHE A 61 3.40 1.14 16.71
N TYR A 62 2.75 0.09 17.16
CA TYR A 62 3.32 -1.24 17.31
C TYR A 62 2.66 -2.21 16.36
N PHE A 63 3.41 -3.17 15.92
CA PHE A 63 2.98 -4.22 15.02
C PHE A 63 3.54 -5.57 15.45
N LYS A 64 2.74 -6.63 15.30
CA LYS A 64 3.19 -8.01 15.36
C LYS A 64 2.69 -8.76 14.12
N ALA A 65 3.58 -9.54 13.49
CA ALA A 65 3.28 -10.25 12.24
C ALA A 65 2.54 -11.58 12.47
N ASN A 66 2.90 -12.31 13.53
CA ASN A 66 2.46 -13.70 13.75
C ASN A 66 1.94 -13.91 15.18
N LYS A 67 1.16 -14.98 15.37
CA LYS A 67 0.80 -15.44 16.72
C LYS A 67 2.05 -15.76 17.51
N GLY A 68 2.10 -15.36 18.80
CA GLY A 68 3.24 -15.61 19.69
C GLY A 68 4.44 -14.68 19.49
N SER A 69 4.46 -13.81 18.49
CA SER A 69 5.49 -12.80 18.36
C SER A 69 5.18 -11.57 19.23
N ASP A 70 6.24 -10.88 19.66
CA ASP A 70 6.13 -9.64 20.40
C ASP A 70 5.73 -8.46 19.50
N TYR A 71 5.10 -7.47 20.11
CA TYR A 71 4.86 -6.19 19.46
C TYR A 71 6.18 -5.41 19.31
N LYS A 72 6.50 -5.03 18.09
CA LYS A 72 7.67 -4.19 17.78
C LYS A 72 7.19 -2.83 17.27
N LEU A 73 7.94 -1.78 17.60
CA LEU A 73 7.69 -0.46 16.99
C LEU A 73 7.68 -0.57 15.47
N LEU A 74 6.67 0.00 14.83
CA LEU A 74 6.48 -0.06 13.39
C LEU A 74 7.73 0.37 12.60
N LYS A 75 8.42 1.40 13.07
CA LYS A 75 9.67 1.91 12.48
C LYS A 75 10.87 0.94 12.56
N LYS A 76 10.77 -0.14 13.35
CA LYS A 76 11.81 -1.16 13.51
C LYS A 76 11.53 -2.46 12.73
N ILE A 77 10.52 -2.47 11.87
CA ILE A 77 10.19 -3.63 11.05
C ILE A 77 11.22 -3.72 9.92
N ALA A 78 11.89 -4.88 9.84
CA ALA A 78 12.99 -5.11 8.91
C ALA A 78 12.54 -5.70 7.55
N SER A 79 11.34 -6.29 7.45
CA SER A 79 10.86 -6.93 6.22
C SER A 79 10.28 -5.89 5.25
N GLY A 80 10.90 -5.74 4.07
CA GLY A 80 10.44 -4.82 3.03
C GLY A 80 9.01 -5.10 2.56
N GLY A 81 8.68 -6.37 2.29
CA GLY A 81 7.34 -6.75 1.85
C GLY A 81 6.26 -6.55 2.93
N GLU A 82 6.57 -6.78 4.21
CA GLU A 82 5.64 -6.48 5.31
C GLU A 82 5.42 -4.98 5.43
N MET A 83 6.48 -4.19 5.41
CA MET A 83 6.41 -2.73 5.50
C MET A 83 5.59 -2.15 4.34
N SER A 84 5.78 -2.63 3.11
CA SER A 84 5.04 -2.18 1.94
C SER A 84 3.54 -2.42 2.09
N ARG A 85 3.11 -3.61 2.56
CA ARG A 85 1.70 -3.91 2.83
C ARG A 85 1.12 -3.07 3.98
N ILE A 86 1.91 -2.84 5.03
CA ILE A 86 1.51 -1.95 6.13
C ILE A 86 1.32 -0.52 5.60
N MET A 87 2.25 -0.02 4.77
CA MET A 87 2.15 1.32 4.20
C MET A 87 0.93 1.46 3.27
N LEU A 88 0.59 0.43 2.48
CA LEU A 88 -0.65 0.41 1.70
C LEU A 88 -1.89 0.52 2.61
N SER A 89 -1.93 -0.24 3.72
CA SER A 89 -3.02 -0.18 4.69
C SER A 89 -3.16 1.21 5.30
N VAL A 90 -2.06 1.81 5.74
CA VAL A 90 -2.03 3.16 6.32
C VAL A 90 -2.47 4.21 5.31
N LYS A 91 -1.95 4.16 4.07
CA LYS A 91 -2.32 5.10 3.00
C LYS A 91 -3.79 4.96 2.61
N ASN A 92 -4.33 3.74 2.57
CA ASN A 92 -5.75 3.50 2.32
C ASN A 92 -6.64 4.16 3.40
N ILE A 93 -6.25 4.06 4.68
CA ILE A 93 -7.00 4.71 5.77
C ILE A 93 -6.88 6.23 5.66
N ILE A 94 -5.65 6.76 5.48
CA ILE A 94 -5.44 8.22 5.38
C ILE A 94 -6.24 8.83 4.23
N SER A 95 -6.34 8.18 3.08
CA SER A 95 -7.08 8.68 1.92
C SER A 95 -8.57 8.90 2.18
N ARG A 96 -9.16 8.17 3.14
CA ARG A 96 -10.56 8.35 3.55
C ARG A 96 -10.80 9.65 4.33
N TYR A 97 -9.78 10.14 5.03
CA TYR A 97 -9.86 11.34 5.88
C TYR A 97 -9.19 12.56 5.27
N LYS A 98 -8.17 12.33 4.44
CA LYS A 98 -7.48 13.38 3.69
C LYS A 98 -7.64 13.11 2.21
N LYS A 99 -8.18 14.07 1.47
CA LYS A 99 -8.24 14.03 0.00
C LYS A 99 -6.82 14.14 -0.56
N LEU A 100 -6.13 13.02 -0.63
CA LEU A 100 -4.82 12.97 -1.28
C LEU A 100 -5.06 12.98 -2.78
N PRO A 101 -4.49 13.94 -3.54
CA PRO A 101 -4.72 14.01 -4.98
C PRO A 101 -4.09 12.83 -5.70
N THR A 102 -2.89 12.43 -5.30
CA THR A 102 -2.12 11.35 -5.94
C THR A 102 -1.34 10.55 -4.91
N ILE A 103 -1.28 9.24 -5.11
CA ILE A 103 -0.42 8.32 -4.36
C ILE A 103 0.39 7.49 -5.37
N ILE A 104 1.69 7.38 -5.12
CA ILE A 104 2.59 6.54 -5.90
C ILE A 104 3.04 5.37 -5.02
N PHE A 105 2.86 4.15 -5.52
CA PHE A 105 3.37 2.93 -4.93
C PHE A 105 4.49 2.37 -5.80
N ASP A 106 5.64 2.18 -5.19
CA ASP A 106 6.82 1.62 -5.85
C ASP A 106 7.11 0.25 -5.24
N GLU A 107 7.10 -0.79 -6.08
CA GLU A 107 7.40 -2.19 -5.72
C GLU A 107 6.68 -2.72 -4.47
N ILE A 108 5.44 -2.30 -4.24
CA ILE A 108 4.65 -2.70 -3.05
C ILE A 108 4.30 -4.19 -3.06
N ASP A 109 4.45 -4.83 -4.19
CA ASP A 109 4.17 -6.22 -4.50
C ASP A 109 5.41 -7.14 -4.38
N SER A 110 6.52 -6.62 -3.84
CA SER A 110 7.73 -7.41 -3.57
C SER A 110 7.46 -8.57 -2.61
N GLY A 111 7.91 -9.77 -2.98
CA GLY A 111 7.81 -10.98 -2.16
C GLY A 111 6.40 -11.54 -1.99
N VAL A 112 5.46 -11.16 -2.86
CA VAL A 112 4.10 -11.72 -2.89
C VAL A 112 3.79 -12.40 -4.23
N SER A 113 2.85 -13.33 -4.22
CA SER A 113 2.41 -14.06 -5.42
C SER A 113 0.95 -14.53 -5.31
N GLY A 114 0.38 -14.94 -6.42
CA GLY A 114 -0.94 -15.57 -6.49
C GLY A 114 -2.05 -14.73 -5.83
N LYS A 115 -2.81 -15.34 -4.93
CA LYS A 115 -3.98 -14.70 -4.28
C LYS A 115 -3.67 -13.43 -3.51
N ILE A 116 -2.43 -13.28 -3.01
CA ILE A 116 -2.04 -12.07 -2.26
C ILE A 116 -1.90 -10.89 -3.22
N SER A 117 -1.27 -11.10 -4.39
CA SER A 117 -1.16 -10.06 -5.41
C SER A 117 -2.52 -9.61 -5.96
N ASP A 118 -3.47 -10.55 -6.12
CA ASP A 118 -4.86 -10.20 -6.49
C ASP A 118 -5.53 -9.32 -5.43
N SER A 119 -5.30 -9.61 -4.15
CA SER A 119 -5.86 -8.83 -3.04
C SER A 119 -5.25 -7.43 -2.97
N ILE A 120 -3.94 -7.31 -3.19
CA ILE A 120 -3.24 -6.01 -3.26
C ILE A 120 -3.81 -5.19 -4.43
N ALA A 121 -3.93 -5.81 -5.61
CA ALA A 121 -4.47 -5.17 -6.80
C ALA A 121 -5.91 -4.64 -6.57
N LYS A 122 -6.77 -5.42 -5.91
CA LYS A 122 -8.13 -5.01 -5.53
C LYS A 122 -8.13 -3.82 -4.57
N ILE A 123 -7.28 -3.83 -3.55
CA ILE A 123 -7.18 -2.72 -2.58
C ILE A 123 -6.71 -1.44 -3.28
N MET A 124 -5.74 -1.54 -4.20
CA MET A 124 -5.28 -0.39 -4.99
C MET A 124 -6.38 0.12 -5.93
N PHE A 125 -7.13 -0.76 -6.55
CA PHE A 125 -8.25 -0.40 -7.40
C PHE A 125 -9.37 0.27 -6.59
N GLU A 126 -9.73 -0.25 -5.42
CA GLU A 126 -10.66 0.38 -4.48
C GLU A 126 -10.20 1.81 -4.09
N LEU A 127 -8.90 1.97 -3.81
CA LEU A 127 -8.29 3.26 -3.48
C LEU A 127 -8.37 4.26 -4.64
N SER A 128 -8.26 3.77 -5.88
CA SER A 128 -8.29 4.61 -7.08
C SER A 128 -9.65 5.27 -7.36
N ALA A 129 -10.72 4.84 -6.68
CA ALA A 129 -12.04 5.47 -6.78
C ALA A 129 -12.07 6.90 -6.23
N SER A 130 -11.16 7.24 -5.29
CA SER A 130 -11.12 8.56 -4.63
C SER A 130 -9.77 9.28 -4.75
N THR A 131 -8.74 8.61 -5.26
CA THR A 131 -7.36 9.11 -5.31
C THR A 131 -6.70 8.64 -6.59
N GLN A 132 -5.95 9.50 -7.27
CA GLN A 132 -5.14 9.03 -8.40
C GLN A 132 -4.02 8.11 -7.87
N VAL A 133 -3.98 6.87 -8.38
CA VAL A 133 -3.00 5.87 -7.96
C VAL A 133 -2.06 5.55 -9.11
N PHE A 134 -0.76 5.74 -8.88
CA PHE A 134 0.30 5.20 -9.74
C PHE A 134 0.94 4.01 -9.04
N THR A 135 1.15 2.94 -9.79
CA THR A 135 1.81 1.74 -9.26
C THR A 135 2.90 1.29 -10.21
N ILE A 136 4.12 1.16 -9.69
CA ILE A 136 5.24 0.52 -10.38
C ILE A 136 5.25 -0.92 -9.92
N THR A 137 5.08 -1.86 -10.85
CA THR A 137 4.87 -3.27 -10.55
C THR A 137 5.46 -4.18 -11.62
N HIS A 138 5.89 -5.36 -11.21
CA HIS A 138 6.27 -6.46 -12.09
C HIS A 138 5.23 -7.60 -12.09
N LEU A 139 4.14 -7.47 -11.31
CA LEU A 139 3.10 -8.50 -11.22
C LEU A 139 1.95 -8.24 -12.21
N PRO A 140 1.62 -9.21 -13.08
CA PRO A 140 0.54 -9.10 -14.05
C PRO A 140 -0.83 -8.88 -13.40
N GLN A 141 -1.08 -9.42 -12.20
CA GLN A 141 -2.32 -9.23 -11.44
C GLN A 141 -2.54 -7.75 -11.08
N VAL A 142 -1.47 -7.06 -10.67
CA VAL A 142 -1.53 -5.64 -10.33
C VAL A 142 -1.63 -4.79 -11.60
N ALA A 143 -0.78 -5.03 -12.58
CA ALA A 143 -0.76 -4.30 -13.85
C ALA A 143 -2.09 -4.40 -14.62
N SER A 144 -2.79 -5.55 -14.53
CA SER A 144 -4.07 -5.77 -15.20
C SER A 144 -5.20 -4.90 -14.65
N LYS A 145 -5.19 -4.52 -13.37
CA LYS A 145 -6.27 -3.76 -12.72
C LYS A 145 -6.18 -2.24 -12.92
N GLY A 146 -5.06 -1.73 -13.44
CA GLY A 146 -4.95 -0.30 -13.76
C GLY A 146 -5.85 0.12 -14.92
N ASN A 147 -6.43 1.31 -14.88
CA ASN A 147 -7.19 1.90 -16.00
C ASN A 147 -6.28 2.19 -17.20
N PHE A 148 -5.05 2.61 -16.94
CA PHE A 148 -4.02 2.86 -17.93
C PHE A 148 -2.80 2.01 -17.62
N HIS A 149 -2.11 1.54 -18.66
CA HIS A 149 -0.90 0.77 -18.54
C HIS A 149 0.22 1.46 -19.32
N PHE A 150 1.30 1.77 -18.64
CA PHE A 150 2.51 2.33 -19.21
C PHE A 150 3.63 1.29 -19.12
N LYS A 151 4.29 1.01 -20.24
CA LYS A 151 5.48 0.16 -20.28
C LYS A 151 6.72 1.02 -20.21
N VAL A 152 7.59 0.72 -19.27
CA VAL A 152 8.93 1.26 -19.18
C VAL A 152 9.90 0.26 -19.83
N TYR A 153 10.72 0.72 -20.77
CA TYR A 153 11.71 -0.14 -21.44
C TYR A 153 12.98 0.63 -21.72
N LYS A 154 14.08 -0.10 -21.77
CA LYS A 154 15.40 0.43 -22.14
C LYS A 154 15.71 0.08 -23.57
N SER A 155 16.29 1.03 -24.30
CA SER A 155 16.86 0.81 -25.62
C SER A 155 18.33 1.27 -25.58
N SER A 156 19.22 0.39 -25.97
CA SER A 156 20.67 0.66 -25.96
C SER A 156 21.20 0.70 -27.38
N ASN A 157 22.04 1.67 -27.66
CA ASN A 157 22.91 1.69 -28.82
C ASN A 157 24.38 1.57 -28.34
N LYS A 158 25.35 1.61 -29.28
CA LYS A 158 26.77 1.43 -28.94
C LYS A 158 27.34 2.49 -27.98
N LEU A 159 26.63 3.63 -27.80
CA LEU A 159 27.14 4.79 -27.07
C LEU A 159 26.37 5.05 -25.77
N GLN A 160 25.08 4.71 -25.71
CA GLN A 160 24.24 5.04 -24.57
C GLN A 160 23.02 4.12 -24.43
N THR A 161 22.49 4.04 -23.21
CA THR A 161 21.23 3.38 -22.89
C THR A 161 20.21 4.44 -22.49
N ASN A 162 19.09 4.47 -23.21
CA ASN A 162 17.99 5.38 -22.91
C ASN A 162 16.80 4.60 -22.35
N THR A 163 16.09 5.21 -21.40
CA THR A 163 14.85 4.68 -20.83
C THR A 163 13.67 5.40 -21.48
N TYR A 164 12.71 4.65 -21.94
CA TYR A 164 11.50 5.13 -22.58
C TYR A 164 10.26 4.69 -21.79
N ILE A 165 9.21 5.49 -21.91
CA ILE A 165 7.88 5.17 -21.39
C ILE A 165 6.85 5.22 -22.52
N LYS A 166 5.98 4.22 -22.61
CA LYS A 166 4.94 4.13 -23.64
C LYS A 166 3.61 3.75 -23.01
N LYS A 167 2.57 4.52 -23.28
CA LYS A 167 1.18 4.15 -22.95
C LYS A 167 0.74 3.04 -23.90
N LEU A 168 0.26 1.92 -23.36
CA LEU A 168 -0.18 0.78 -24.16
C LEU A 168 -1.66 0.93 -24.56
N ASN A 169 -1.97 0.56 -25.82
CA ASN A 169 -3.33 0.37 -26.28
C ASN A 169 -3.88 -0.99 -25.81
N LYS A 170 -5.17 -1.27 -26.07
CA LYS A 170 -5.83 -2.51 -25.62
C LYS A 170 -5.12 -3.80 -26.09
N LYS A 171 -4.66 -3.85 -27.34
CA LYS A 171 -3.97 -5.01 -27.92
C LYS A 171 -2.59 -5.19 -27.29
N GLU A 172 -1.79 -4.11 -27.24
CA GLU A 172 -0.47 -4.09 -26.62
C GLU A 172 -0.53 -4.47 -25.14
N ARG A 173 -1.57 -4.05 -24.44
CA ARG A 173 -1.80 -4.38 -23.04
C ARG A 173 -2.01 -5.88 -22.81
N VAL A 174 -2.78 -6.55 -23.69
CA VAL A 174 -2.92 -8.02 -23.63
C VAL A 174 -1.58 -8.71 -23.86
N GLU A 175 -0.80 -8.23 -24.83
CA GLU A 175 0.51 -8.78 -25.17
C GLU A 175 1.50 -8.59 -24.00
N GLU A 176 1.53 -7.41 -23.37
CA GLU A 176 2.41 -7.14 -22.24
C GLU A 176 2.05 -7.98 -21.02
N ILE A 177 0.76 -8.07 -20.65
CA ILE A 177 0.33 -8.95 -19.54
C ILE A 177 0.64 -10.40 -19.85
N ALA A 178 0.46 -10.86 -21.10
CA ALA A 178 0.83 -12.22 -21.50
C ALA A 178 2.34 -12.46 -21.39
N LEU A 179 3.16 -11.45 -21.73
CA LEU A 179 4.62 -11.52 -21.57
C LEU A 179 5.02 -11.58 -20.09
N MET A 180 4.41 -10.77 -19.23
CA MET A 180 4.61 -10.80 -17.77
C MET A 180 4.25 -12.17 -17.17
N LEU A 181 3.25 -12.88 -17.72
CA LEU A 181 2.82 -14.20 -17.26
C LEU A 181 3.77 -15.33 -17.73
N SER A 182 4.34 -15.20 -18.92
CA SER A 182 5.11 -16.26 -19.56
C SER A 182 6.63 -16.03 -19.57
N GLY A 183 7.09 -14.85 -19.17
CA GLY A 183 8.50 -14.46 -19.21
C GLY A 183 8.98 -14.12 -20.62
N ASN A 184 9.62 -15.05 -21.33
CA ASN A 184 10.35 -14.73 -22.56
C ASN A 184 9.54 -14.90 -23.87
N LYS A 185 8.52 -15.76 -23.90
CA LYS A 185 7.74 -16.05 -25.12
C LYS A 185 6.25 -16.02 -24.83
N ILE A 186 5.51 -15.25 -25.63
CA ILE A 186 4.06 -15.17 -25.50
C ILE A 186 3.44 -16.46 -26.08
N THR A 187 2.79 -17.25 -25.22
CA THR A 187 2.02 -18.44 -25.60
C THR A 187 0.54 -18.10 -25.78
N GLN A 188 -0.21 -18.97 -26.47
CA GLN A 188 -1.67 -18.81 -26.59
C GLN A 188 -2.38 -18.91 -25.24
N THR A 189 -1.91 -19.80 -24.37
CA THR A 189 -2.40 -19.92 -22.99
C THR A 189 -2.15 -18.66 -22.16
N ALA A 190 -0.97 -18.07 -22.27
CA ALA A 190 -0.66 -16.79 -21.61
C ALA A 190 -1.55 -15.65 -22.13
N LYS A 191 -1.83 -15.58 -23.44
CA LYS A 191 -2.77 -14.60 -24.01
C LYS A 191 -4.20 -14.81 -23.51
N ALA A 192 -4.66 -16.05 -23.42
CA ALA A 192 -5.99 -16.34 -22.87
C ALA A 192 -6.10 -15.92 -21.40
N HIS A 193 -5.09 -16.24 -20.60
CA HIS A 193 -5.02 -15.83 -19.19
C HIS A 193 -4.92 -14.30 -19.04
N ALA A 194 -4.11 -13.63 -19.87
CA ALA A 194 -4.02 -12.17 -19.87
C ALA A 194 -5.38 -11.50 -20.15
N LYS A 195 -6.17 -12.04 -21.11
CA LYS A 195 -7.52 -11.55 -21.37
C LYS A 195 -8.46 -11.74 -20.17
N GLN A 196 -8.35 -12.87 -19.45
CA GLN A 196 -9.12 -13.10 -18.23
C GLN A 196 -8.79 -12.11 -17.10
N LEU A 197 -7.50 -11.77 -16.92
CA LEU A 197 -7.07 -10.79 -15.93
C LEU A 197 -7.53 -9.37 -16.24
N LEU A 198 -7.69 -9.04 -17.54
CA LEU A 198 -8.07 -7.70 -18.01
C LEU A 198 -9.58 -7.46 -18.04
N ASN A 199 -10.38 -8.51 -17.95
CA ASN A 199 -11.84 -8.47 -17.79
C ASN A 199 -12.22 -8.37 -16.31
#